data_309c74cc75ec3d00fbfb3c0926713e33
#
_entry.id   309c74cc75ec3d00fbfb3c0926713e33
#
_cell.length_a   1.000
_cell.length_b   1.000
_cell.length_c   1.000
_cell.angle_alpha   90.00
_cell.angle_beta   90.00
_cell.angle_gamma   90.00
#
_symmetry.space_group_name_H-M   'P 1'
#
loop_
_entity.id
_entity.type
_entity.pdbx_description
1 polymer ?
#
loop_
_entity_poly.entity_id
_entity_poly.type
_entity_poly.pdbx_seq_one_letter_code
_entity_poly.pdbx_strand_id
1 'polypeptide(L)'
;MDYHFYAGFIRPSYAQTSLIAIYRLKDNLILGFGNTGVSIAKYLLKKNKPFMVVDSRHDLPGIEWIKSVEPDCEIINNFDIELLKKVSTVYVSPGVPVSNPIIMKAIELGRVIKTDIDIFLEESNSKKILITGTNGKTTVASMAEKL
;
A
#
# COMPACT_ATOMS: atom_id res chain seq x y z
N MET A 1 37.54 8.64 4.96
CA MET A 1 37.25 7.78 3.79
C MET A 1 36.17 6.81 4.25
N ASP A 2 34.93 7.25 4.20
CA ASP A 2 33.80 6.50 4.73
C ASP A 2 33.03 5.88 3.56
N TYR A 3 33.19 4.57 3.41
CA TYR A 3 32.42 3.78 2.43
C TYR A 3 31.07 3.45 3.05
N HIS A 4 30.04 4.17 2.62
CA HIS A 4 28.66 3.77 2.86
C HIS A 4 28.34 2.54 2.00
N PHE A 5 28.19 1.42 2.67
CA PHE A 5 27.78 0.16 2.07
C PHE A 5 26.27 0.23 1.78
N TYR A 6 25.90 0.68 0.59
CA TYR A 6 24.57 0.44 0.06
C TYR A 6 24.48 -1.04 -0.32
N ALA A 7 23.69 -1.82 0.42
CA ALA A 7 23.38 -3.17 0.04
C ALA A 7 22.78 -3.18 -1.37
N GLY A 8 23.59 -3.60 -2.35
CA GLY A 8 23.24 -3.60 -3.76
C GLY A 8 22.06 -4.55 -4.01
N PHE A 9 20.94 -4.00 -4.39
CA PHE A 9 19.91 -4.73 -5.08
C PHE A 9 20.51 -5.22 -6.41
N ILE A 10 20.88 -6.50 -6.48
CA ILE A 10 21.28 -7.13 -7.76
C ILE A 10 20.01 -7.18 -8.60
N ARG A 11 19.88 -6.27 -9.56
CA ARG A 11 18.82 -6.34 -10.57
C ARG A 11 19.14 -7.54 -11.48
N PRO A 12 18.21 -8.50 -11.67
CA PRO A 12 18.42 -9.56 -12.65
C PRO A 12 18.55 -8.94 -14.06
N SER A 13 19.40 -9.54 -14.90
CA SER A 13 19.65 -9.07 -16.27
C SER A 13 18.36 -9.00 -17.09
N TYR A 14 18.29 -8.08 -18.05
CA TYR A 14 17.10 -7.76 -18.86
C TYR A 14 16.40 -8.97 -19.49
N ALA A 15 17.14 -10.04 -19.79
CA ALA A 15 16.57 -11.27 -20.37
C ALA A 15 15.79 -12.14 -19.37
N GLN A 16 16.12 -12.08 -18.06
CA GLN A 16 15.36 -12.74 -17.00
C GLN A 16 14.20 -11.88 -16.51
N THR A 17 14.31 -10.55 -16.64
CA THR A 17 13.27 -9.62 -16.22
C THR A 17 11.99 -9.76 -17.06
N SER A 18 12.09 -10.10 -18.35
CA SER A 18 10.92 -10.23 -19.23
C SER A 18 10.04 -11.43 -18.90
N LEU A 19 10.61 -12.57 -18.51
CA LEU A 19 9.85 -13.76 -18.11
C LEU A 19 9.27 -13.62 -16.68
N ILE A 20 10.01 -13.04 -15.75
CA ILE A 20 9.56 -12.80 -14.38
C ILE A 20 8.50 -11.71 -14.33
N ALA A 21 8.59 -10.66 -15.18
CA ALA A 21 7.60 -9.60 -15.26
C ALA A 21 6.25 -10.08 -15.77
N ILE A 22 6.22 -11.06 -16.70
CA ILE A 22 4.98 -11.67 -17.22
C ILE A 22 4.26 -12.50 -16.14
N TYR A 23 5.00 -13.05 -15.15
CA TYR A 23 4.45 -13.87 -14.06
C TYR A 23 4.24 -13.13 -12.73
N ARG A 24 4.64 -11.86 -12.61
CA ARG A 24 4.24 -11.04 -11.47
C ARG A 24 2.78 -10.63 -11.64
N LEU A 25 1.87 -11.55 -11.29
CA LEU A 25 0.48 -11.20 -11.04
C LEU A 25 0.50 -10.11 -9.97
N LYS A 26 0.03 -8.91 -10.32
CA LYS A 26 -0.09 -7.80 -9.37
C LYS A 26 -1.28 -8.08 -8.45
N ASP A 27 -1.07 -8.98 -7.49
CA ASP A 27 -2.10 -9.48 -6.57
C ASP A 27 -2.61 -8.43 -5.60
N ASN A 28 -1.93 -7.29 -5.49
CA ASN A 28 -2.23 -6.25 -4.53
C ASN A 28 -2.63 -4.95 -5.24
N LEU A 29 -3.70 -4.34 -4.76
CA LEU A 29 -4.20 -3.06 -5.22
C LEU A 29 -4.11 -2.05 -4.08
N ILE A 30 -3.53 -0.87 -4.31
CA ILE A 30 -3.60 0.26 -3.40
C ILE A 30 -4.66 1.22 -3.93
N LEU A 31 -5.73 1.43 -3.17
CA LEU A 31 -6.81 2.34 -3.50
C LEU A 31 -6.66 3.64 -2.71
N GLY A 32 -6.31 4.72 -3.42
CA GLY A 32 -5.94 6.01 -2.86
C GLY A 32 -4.45 6.12 -2.57
N PHE A 33 -3.76 7.06 -3.25
CA PHE A 33 -2.31 7.25 -3.17
C PHE A 33 -1.93 8.59 -2.52
N GLY A 34 -2.51 8.85 -1.34
CA GLY A 34 -2.08 9.89 -0.41
C GLY A 34 -0.94 9.39 0.48
N ASN A 35 -0.69 10.06 1.61
CA ASN A 35 0.37 9.68 2.55
C ASN A 35 0.26 8.22 3.03
N THR A 36 -0.94 7.77 3.33
CA THR A 36 -1.19 6.36 3.71
C THR A 36 -0.90 5.41 2.55
N GLY A 37 -1.36 5.70 1.33
CA GLY A 37 -1.07 4.87 0.16
C GLY A 37 0.42 4.74 -0.12
N VAL A 38 1.19 5.83 0.03
CA VAL A 38 2.66 5.82 -0.04
C VAL A 38 3.27 4.94 1.04
N SER A 39 2.77 4.99 2.28
CA SER A 39 3.24 4.13 3.37
C SER A 39 2.97 2.65 3.09
N ILE A 40 1.79 2.32 2.57
CA ILE A 40 1.43 0.97 2.14
C ILE A 40 2.35 0.50 1.00
N ALA A 41 2.61 1.35 0.01
CA ALA A 41 3.52 1.02 -1.09
C ALA A 41 4.94 0.71 -0.58
N LYS A 42 5.48 1.51 0.35
CA LYS A 42 6.77 1.25 1.00
C LYS A 42 6.79 -0.11 1.71
N TYR A 43 5.72 -0.44 2.41
CA TYR A 43 5.55 -1.74 3.06
C TYR A 43 5.56 -2.89 2.04
N LEU A 44 4.76 -2.79 0.97
CA LEU A 44 4.67 -3.83 -0.05
C LEU A 44 6.01 -4.02 -0.79
N LEU A 45 6.74 -2.94 -1.11
CA LEU A 45 8.08 -3.00 -1.67
C LEU A 45 9.06 -3.71 -0.74
N LYS A 46 9.04 -3.38 0.56
CA LYS A 46 9.88 -4.06 1.57
C LYS A 46 9.58 -5.57 1.65
N LYS A 47 8.34 -5.97 1.42
CA LYS A 47 7.91 -7.37 1.42
C LYS A 47 8.05 -8.05 0.04
N ASN A 48 8.59 -7.36 -0.96
CA ASN A 48 8.68 -7.83 -2.35
C ASN A 48 7.33 -8.26 -2.94
N LYS A 49 6.23 -7.60 -2.53
CA LYS A 49 4.87 -7.85 -3.02
C LYS A 49 4.56 -6.90 -4.18
N PRO A 50 4.31 -7.39 -5.39
CA PRO A 50 3.94 -6.54 -6.51
C PRO A 50 2.55 -5.94 -6.29
N PHE A 51 2.35 -4.70 -6.72
CA PHE A 51 1.08 -3.99 -6.57
C PHE A 51 0.81 -3.05 -7.73
N MET A 52 -0.42 -2.62 -7.85
CA MET A 52 -0.88 -1.50 -8.68
C MET A 52 -1.50 -0.43 -7.80
N VAL A 53 -1.54 0.79 -8.31
CA VAL A 53 -2.10 1.94 -7.62
C VAL A 53 -3.33 2.44 -8.37
N VAL A 54 -4.40 2.71 -7.66
CA VAL A 54 -5.62 3.36 -8.19
C VAL A 54 -5.89 4.63 -7.42
N ASP A 55 -5.94 5.74 -8.13
CA ASP A 55 -6.36 7.04 -7.58
C ASP A 55 -6.98 7.88 -8.69
N SER A 56 -8.10 8.53 -8.42
CA SER A 56 -8.80 9.37 -9.39
C SER A 56 -8.13 10.73 -9.63
N ARG A 57 -7.19 11.12 -8.77
CA ARG A 57 -6.46 12.38 -8.88
C ARG A 57 -5.28 12.25 -9.85
N HIS A 58 -4.93 13.33 -10.52
CA HIS A 58 -3.73 13.39 -11.38
C HIS A 58 -2.48 13.85 -10.61
N ASP A 59 -2.67 14.70 -9.61
CA ASP A 59 -1.59 15.17 -8.74
C ASP A 59 -1.56 14.32 -7.47
N LEU A 60 -0.57 13.45 -7.38
CA LEU A 60 -0.42 12.49 -6.29
C LEU A 60 0.84 12.81 -5.49
N PRO A 61 0.74 12.98 -4.15
CA PRO A 61 1.88 13.35 -3.31
C PRO A 61 3.09 12.41 -3.41
N GLY A 62 2.89 11.17 -3.79
CA GLY A 62 3.93 10.14 -3.87
C GLY A 62 4.38 9.79 -5.29
N ILE A 63 3.92 10.50 -6.33
CA ILE A 63 4.14 10.09 -7.73
C ILE A 63 5.61 10.09 -8.12
N GLU A 64 6.36 11.12 -7.77
CA GLU A 64 7.78 11.22 -8.06
C GLU A 64 8.58 10.14 -7.33
N TRP A 65 8.25 9.94 -6.06
CA TRP A 65 8.90 8.90 -5.27
C TRP A 65 8.66 7.51 -5.85
N ILE A 66 7.41 7.12 -6.12
CA ILE A 66 7.13 5.77 -6.63
C ILE A 66 7.78 5.53 -7.99
N LYS A 67 7.79 6.52 -8.87
CA LYS A 67 8.45 6.43 -10.18
C LYS A 67 9.97 6.33 -10.08
N SER A 68 10.58 6.86 -9.03
CA SER A 68 12.01 6.73 -8.79
C SER A 68 12.43 5.35 -8.28
N VAL A 69 11.59 4.67 -7.50
CA VAL A 69 11.89 3.37 -6.87
C VAL A 69 11.29 2.18 -7.62
N GLU A 70 10.15 2.36 -8.27
CA GLU A 70 9.45 1.36 -9.06
C GLU A 70 8.90 2.02 -10.35
N PRO A 71 9.77 2.26 -11.36
CA PRO A 71 9.39 2.96 -12.60
C PRO A 71 8.22 2.29 -13.33
N ASP A 72 8.11 0.97 -13.23
CA ASP A 72 7.06 0.16 -13.86
C ASP A 72 5.78 0.07 -13.02
N CYS A 73 5.69 0.83 -11.91
CA CYS A 73 4.48 0.87 -11.11
C CYS A 73 3.33 1.45 -11.93
N GLU A 74 2.28 0.67 -12.08
CA GLU A 74 1.07 1.07 -12.80
C GLU A 74 0.21 1.95 -11.91
N ILE A 75 -0.09 3.16 -12.38
CA ILE A 75 -0.98 4.11 -11.73
C ILE A 75 -2.20 4.27 -12.62
N ILE A 76 -3.36 3.89 -12.11
CA ILE A 76 -4.62 3.81 -12.85
C ILE A 76 -5.57 4.89 -12.33
N ASN A 77 -5.93 5.84 -13.20
CA ASN A 77 -6.88 6.89 -12.85
C ASN A 77 -8.34 6.45 -13.08
N ASN A 78 -8.58 5.70 -14.14
CA ASN A 78 -9.90 5.14 -14.47
C ASN A 78 -9.84 3.61 -14.30
N PHE A 79 -10.24 3.14 -13.13
CA PHE A 79 -10.13 1.73 -12.78
C PHE A 79 -11.26 0.90 -13.41
N ASP A 80 -10.87 -0.09 -14.21
CA ASP A 80 -11.78 -1.14 -14.65
C ASP A 80 -12.01 -2.15 -13.52
N ILE A 81 -13.24 -2.27 -13.09
CA ILE A 81 -13.66 -3.18 -12.01
C ILE A 81 -13.33 -4.65 -12.30
N GLU A 82 -13.22 -5.03 -13.57
CA GLU A 82 -12.81 -6.39 -13.99
C GLU A 82 -11.38 -6.72 -13.55
N LEU A 83 -10.51 -5.73 -13.34
CA LEU A 83 -9.16 -5.92 -12.82
C LEU A 83 -9.16 -6.51 -11.40
N LEU A 84 -10.24 -6.33 -10.63
CA LEU A 84 -10.39 -6.99 -9.31
C LEU A 84 -10.36 -8.51 -9.39
N LYS A 85 -10.66 -9.11 -10.52
CA LYS A 85 -10.54 -10.56 -10.70
C LYS A 85 -9.10 -11.06 -10.57
N LYS A 86 -8.13 -10.18 -10.85
CA LYS A 86 -6.69 -10.45 -10.79
C LYS A 86 -6.05 -10.06 -9.45
N VAL A 87 -6.83 -9.43 -8.56
CA VAL A 87 -6.35 -8.91 -7.28
C VAL A 87 -6.83 -9.82 -6.16
N SER A 88 -5.97 -10.15 -5.23
CA SER A 88 -6.31 -10.90 -4.01
C SER A 88 -6.55 -9.96 -2.81
N THR A 89 -5.78 -8.89 -2.71
CA THR A 89 -5.85 -7.94 -1.59
C THR A 89 -5.99 -6.50 -2.08
N VAL A 90 -6.94 -5.77 -1.53
CA VAL A 90 -7.14 -4.34 -1.75
C VAL A 90 -6.78 -3.58 -0.49
N TYR A 91 -5.74 -2.75 -0.57
CA TYR A 91 -5.33 -1.84 0.50
C TYR A 91 -6.01 -0.50 0.30
N VAL A 92 -6.77 -0.06 1.30
CA VAL A 92 -7.62 1.13 1.20
C VAL A 92 -7.08 2.25 2.08
N SER A 93 -6.85 3.42 1.49
CA SER A 93 -6.51 4.63 2.24
C SER A 93 -7.74 5.21 2.96
N PRO A 94 -7.59 5.78 4.19
CA PRO A 94 -8.72 6.30 4.98
C PRO A 94 -9.57 7.37 4.28
N GLY A 95 -8.99 8.09 3.30
CA GLY A 95 -9.71 9.09 2.51
C GLY A 95 -10.68 8.53 1.46
N VAL A 96 -10.66 7.21 1.22
CA VAL A 96 -11.57 6.57 0.27
C VAL A 96 -12.83 6.14 1.03
N PRO A 97 -14.02 6.60 0.64
CA PRO A 97 -15.26 6.25 1.33
C PRO A 97 -15.57 4.76 1.18
N VAL A 98 -16.12 4.16 2.22
CA VAL A 98 -16.48 2.72 2.24
C VAL A 98 -17.51 2.38 1.13
N SER A 99 -18.33 3.35 0.74
CA SER A 99 -19.31 3.23 -0.36
C SER A 99 -18.66 3.26 -1.77
N ASN A 100 -17.33 3.33 -1.87
CA ASN A 100 -16.66 3.33 -3.16
C ASN A 100 -16.98 2.04 -3.93
N PRO A 101 -17.39 2.12 -5.22
CA PRO A 101 -17.78 0.95 -6.02
C PRO A 101 -16.70 -0.14 -6.11
N ILE A 102 -15.42 0.25 -6.10
CA ILE A 102 -14.30 -0.71 -6.12
C ILE A 102 -14.27 -1.53 -4.82
N ILE A 103 -14.47 -0.88 -3.67
CA ILE A 103 -14.51 -1.57 -2.36
C ILE A 103 -15.70 -2.52 -2.32
N MET A 104 -16.88 -2.05 -2.69
CA MET A 104 -18.10 -2.86 -2.69
C MET A 104 -17.94 -4.10 -3.58
N LYS A 105 -17.40 -3.93 -4.77
CA LYS A 105 -17.17 -5.05 -5.69
C LYS A 105 -16.06 -5.99 -5.21
N ALA A 106 -15.01 -5.47 -4.59
CA ALA A 106 -13.97 -6.30 -4.01
C ALA A 106 -14.52 -7.21 -2.90
N ILE A 107 -15.40 -6.67 -2.03
CA ILE A 107 -16.09 -7.45 -0.99
C ILE A 107 -16.97 -8.52 -1.63
N GLU A 108 -17.77 -8.17 -2.65
CA GLU A 108 -18.63 -9.13 -3.37
C GLU A 108 -17.81 -10.29 -3.98
N LEU A 109 -16.62 -10.00 -4.49
CA LEU A 109 -15.70 -10.98 -5.06
C LEU A 109 -14.88 -11.75 -4.00
N GLY A 110 -15.14 -11.52 -2.69
CA GLY A 110 -14.41 -12.16 -1.60
C GLY A 110 -12.93 -11.75 -1.52
N ARG A 111 -12.57 -10.54 -1.98
CA ARG A 111 -11.20 -10.03 -1.89
C ARG A 111 -10.91 -9.57 -0.48
N VAL A 112 -9.67 -9.72 -0.05
CA VAL A 112 -9.24 -9.24 1.26
C VAL A 112 -9.13 -7.73 1.21
N ILE A 113 -9.80 -7.03 2.12
CA ILE A 113 -9.68 -5.58 2.31
C ILE A 113 -8.78 -5.33 3.49
N LYS A 114 -7.78 -4.47 3.34
CA LYS A 114 -6.86 -4.07 4.40
C LYS A 114 -6.67 -2.56 4.42
N THR A 115 -6.39 -2.05 5.60
CA THR A 115 -5.96 -0.67 5.84
C THR A 115 -4.52 -0.66 6.36
N ASP A 116 -3.94 0.51 6.56
CA ASP A 116 -2.66 0.67 7.26
C ASP A 116 -2.71 0.18 8.70
N ILE A 117 -3.88 0.31 9.36
CA ILE A 117 -4.10 -0.22 10.72
C ILE A 117 -4.02 -1.76 10.71
N ASP A 118 -4.60 -2.43 9.74
CA ASP A 118 -4.53 -3.90 9.62
C ASP A 118 -3.07 -4.35 9.46
N ILE A 119 -2.31 -3.65 8.60
CA ILE A 119 -0.87 -3.91 8.45
C ILE A 119 -0.13 -3.75 9.78
N PHE A 120 -0.38 -2.65 10.50
CA PHE A 120 0.24 -2.40 11.80
C PHE A 120 -0.10 -3.51 12.81
N LEU A 121 -1.37 -3.93 12.87
CA LEU A 121 -1.82 -4.98 13.77
C LEU A 121 -1.19 -6.34 13.46
N GLU A 122 -0.96 -6.65 12.19
CA GLU A 122 -0.33 -7.89 11.74
C GLU A 122 1.18 -7.91 11.97
N GLU A 123 1.86 -6.78 11.73
CA GLU A 123 3.33 -6.71 11.80
C GLU A 123 3.87 -6.45 13.20
N SER A 124 3.07 -5.87 14.08
CA SER A 124 3.48 -5.55 15.43
C SER A 124 3.19 -6.70 16.40
N ASN A 125 4.21 -7.19 17.09
CA ASN A 125 4.09 -8.16 18.18
C ASN A 125 3.91 -7.49 19.57
N SER A 126 3.94 -6.16 19.63
CA SER A 126 3.80 -5.40 20.88
C SER A 126 2.36 -5.41 21.39
N LYS A 127 2.20 -5.21 22.71
CA LYS A 127 0.89 -4.91 23.29
C LYS A 127 0.31 -3.65 22.65
N LYS A 128 -0.98 -3.67 22.35
CA LYS A 128 -1.67 -2.58 21.66
C LYS A 128 -2.72 -1.97 22.55
N ILE A 129 -2.74 -0.65 22.64
CA ILE A 129 -3.77 0.12 23.33
C ILE A 129 -4.50 0.93 22.27
N LEU A 130 -5.80 0.69 22.13
CA LEU A 130 -6.67 1.41 21.21
C LEU A 130 -7.40 2.53 21.98
N ILE A 131 -7.21 3.78 21.54
CA ILE A 131 -7.84 4.95 22.13
C ILE A 131 -8.84 5.51 21.12
N THR A 132 -10.12 5.48 21.48
CA THR A 132 -11.21 6.03 20.67
C THR A 132 -11.97 7.11 21.43
N GLY A 133 -12.68 7.97 20.72
CA GLY A 133 -13.49 9.04 21.31
C GLY A 133 -13.63 10.22 20.36
N THR A 134 -14.62 11.07 20.61
CA THR A 134 -14.83 12.30 19.84
C THR A 134 -13.78 13.35 20.13
N ASN A 135 -13.37 13.51 21.41
CA ASN A 135 -12.38 14.47 21.87
C ASN A 135 -11.35 13.80 22.81
N GLY A 136 -10.20 14.42 23.02
CA GLY A 136 -9.21 14.02 24.01
C GLY A 136 -8.32 12.84 23.64
N LYS A 137 -8.46 12.22 22.45
CA LYS A 137 -7.66 11.06 22.04
C LYS A 137 -6.17 11.29 22.14
N THR A 138 -5.68 12.41 21.60
CA THR A 138 -4.26 12.77 21.63
C THR A 138 -3.76 12.99 23.06
N THR A 139 -4.57 13.61 23.91
CA THR A 139 -4.22 13.84 25.33
C THR A 139 -4.06 12.51 26.07
N VAL A 140 -5.00 11.58 25.88
CA VAL A 140 -4.94 10.25 26.52
C VAL A 140 -3.75 9.46 25.97
N ALA A 141 -3.48 9.51 24.66
CA ALA A 141 -2.31 8.87 24.06
C ALA A 141 -1.00 9.40 24.64
N SER A 142 -0.86 10.72 24.78
CA SER A 142 0.32 11.35 25.39
C SER A 142 0.49 11.03 26.88
N MET A 143 -0.60 10.81 27.60
CA MET A 143 -0.55 10.33 28.99
C MET A 143 -0.10 8.88 29.06
N ALA A 144 -0.63 8.00 28.19
CA ALA A 144 -0.30 6.59 28.14
C ALA A 144 1.17 6.34 27.73
N GLU A 145 1.76 7.23 26.92
CA GLU A 145 3.18 7.16 26.52
C GLU A 145 4.14 7.36 27.70
N LYS A 146 3.69 8.01 28.78
CA LYS A 146 4.51 8.34 29.97
C LYS A 146 4.43 7.29 31.06
N LEU A 147 3.64 6.26 30.89
CA LEU A 147 3.49 5.13 31.83
C LEU A 147 4.38 3.95 31.46
#